data_af77b7139f2ccf499d217a39056409b2
#
_entry.id   af77b7139f2ccf499d217a39056409b2
#
_cell.length_a   1.000
_cell.length_b   1.000
_cell.length_c   1.000
_cell.angle_alpha   90.00
_cell.angle_beta   90.00
_cell.angle_gamma   90.00
#
_symmetry.space_group_name_H-M   'P 1'
#
loop_
_entity.id
_entity.type
_entity.pdbx_description
1 polymer ?
#
loop_
_entity_poly.entity_id
_entity_poly.type
_entity_poly.pdbx_seq_one_letter_code
_entity_poly.pdbx_strand_id
1 'polypeptide(L)'
;MNKINYFFLLSLLVISPTIYAKTIQIDFTPYDTYSIEVAHIDVGDTIEWLPNVDHNVEFLGGPNMNSLPEKSGFNSFYKVNFDLPGVYLYHCTPHGNMGMLGLVIVGNNFHNLKDIEKIKLSPVAKSVLEKLIKESQSNFNK
;
A
#
# COMPACT_ATOMS: atom_id res chain seq x y z
N MET A 1 1.07 32.89 61.57
CA MET A 1 0.11 32.61 60.47
C MET A 1 0.87 31.97 59.33
N ASN A 2 0.79 30.64 59.20
CA ASN A 2 1.47 29.90 58.16
C ASN A 2 0.56 29.86 56.93
N LYS A 3 1.04 30.45 55.81
CA LYS A 3 0.38 30.33 54.52
C LYS A 3 0.77 29.02 53.90
N ILE A 4 -0.16 28.06 53.80
CA ILE A 4 0.00 26.80 53.09
C ILE A 4 -0.25 27.10 51.61
N ASN A 5 0.82 27.08 50.82
CA ASN A 5 0.72 27.14 49.33
C ASN A 5 0.34 25.76 48.80
N TYR A 6 -0.89 25.60 48.36
CA TYR A 6 -1.31 24.44 47.61
C TYR A 6 -0.81 24.56 46.17
N PHE A 7 0.24 23.82 45.82
CA PHE A 7 0.69 23.64 44.45
C PHE A 7 -0.25 22.61 43.80
N PHE A 8 -1.19 23.10 43.01
CA PHE A 8 -2.05 22.22 42.22
C PHE A 8 -1.23 21.68 41.06
N LEU A 9 -0.76 20.43 41.16
CA LEU A 9 -0.09 19.70 40.08
C LEU A 9 -1.14 19.26 39.10
N LEU A 10 -1.33 20.03 38.01
CA LEU A 10 -2.24 19.68 36.91
C LEU A 10 -1.55 18.57 36.08
N SER A 11 -1.91 17.32 36.37
CA SER A 11 -1.48 16.15 35.59
C SER A 11 -2.14 16.20 34.21
N LEU A 12 -1.38 16.58 33.20
CA LEU A 12 -1.81 16.55 31.80
C LEU A 12 -1.88 15.07 31.36
N LEU A 13 -3.08 14.52 31.30
CA LEU A 13 -3.32 13.17 30.80
C LEU A 13 -3.15 13.21 29.27
N VAL A 14 -1.99 12.80 28.76
CA VAL A 14 -1.75 12.65 27.32
C VAL A 14 -2.45 11.39 26.86
N ILE A 15 -3.64 11.54 26.28
CA ILE A 15 -4.35 10.45 25.61
C ILE A 15 -3.68 10.25 24.25
N SER A 16 -2.79 9.28 24.15
CA SER A 16 -2.22 8.86 22.88
C SER A 16 -3.31 8.14 22.07
N PRO A 17 -3.61 8.56 20.84
CA PRO A 17 -4.53 7.81 19.99
C PRO A 17 -3.93 6.44 19.70
N THR A 18 -4.64 5.38 20.05
CA THR A 18 -4.31 4.02 19.63
C THR A 18 -4.63 3.88 18.15
N ILE A 19 -3.59 3.91 17.31
CA ILE A 19 -3.71 3.60 15.89
C ILE A 19 -3.81 2.08 15.77
N TYR A 20 -4.99 1.57 15.39
CA TYR A 20 -5.18 0.17 15.09
C TYR A 20 -4.79 -0.09 13.63
N ALA A 21 -3.83 -1.00 13.42
CA ALA A 21 -3.50 -1.49 12.08
C ALA A 21 -4.73 -2.18 11.46
N LYS A 22 -5.02 -1.83 10.21
CA LYS A 22 -6.14 -2.40 9.44
C LYS A 22 -5.65 -3.55 8.56
N THR A 23 -6.55 -4.44 8.22
CA THR A 23 -6.34 -5.44 7.17
C THR A 23 -7.32 -5.18 6.05
N ILE A 24 -6.80 -5.05 4.83
CA ILE A 24 -7.59 -4.87 3.60
C ILE A 24 -7.46 -6.13 2.77
N GLN A 25 -8.58 -6.66 2.29
CA GLN A 25 -8.60 -7.81 1.39
C GLN A 25 -8.71 -7.35 -0.06
N ILE A 26 -7.88 -7.92 -0.93
CA ILE A 26 -7.91 -7.73 -2.38
C ILE A 26 -8.18 -9.09 -3.02
N ASP A 27 -9.13 -9.12 -3.92
CA ASP A 27 -9.50 -10.27 -4.73
C ASP A 27 -9.03 -10.09 -6.18
N PHE A 28 -9.10 -11.15 -6.95
CA PHE A 28 -8.81 -11.14 -8.37
C PHE A 28 -10.12 -11.17 -9.15
N THR A 29 -10.24 -10.33 -10.16
CA THR A 29 -11.46 -10.26 -10.96
C THR A 29 -11.40 -11.16 -12.20
N PRO A 30 -12.54 -11.53 -12.81
CA PRO A 30 -12.55 -12.28 -14.06
C PRO A 30 -12.00 -11.51 -15.28
N TYR A 31 -11.64 -10.25 -15.11
CA TYR A 31 -11.13 -9.38 -16.19
C TYR A 31 -9.61 -9.15 -16.09
N ASP A 32 -8.88 -10.05 -15.43
CA ASP A 32 -7.44 -9.94 -15.17
C ASP A 32 -7.06 -8.60 -14.52
N THR A 33 -7.83 -8.21 -13.50
CA THR A 33 -7.55 -7.05 -12.65
C THR A 33 -7.63 -7.42 -11.17
N TYR A 34 -7.10 -6.58 -10.31
CA TYR A 34 -7.34 -6.67 -8.87
C TYR A 34 -8.63 -5.93 -8.52
N SER A 35 -9.37 -6.43 -7.53
CA SER A 35 -10.62 -5.78 -7.06
C SER A 35 -10.37 -4.37 -6.52
N ILE A 36 -9.16 -4.11 -6.03
CA ILE A 36 -8.66 -2.80 -5.64
C ILE A 36 -7.32 -2.61 -6.36
N GLU A 37 -7.31 -1.81 -7.42
CA GLU A 37 -6.10 -1.53 -8.19
C GLU A 37 -5.24 -0.44 -7.56
N VAL A 38 -5.81 0.47 -6.77
CA VAL A 38 -5.11 1.50 -5.99
C VAL A 38 -5.58 1.44 -4.54
N ALA A 39 -4.73 0.96 -3.65
CA ALA A 39 -4.99 0.90 -2.22
C ALA A 39 -4.27 2.03 -1.49
N HIS A 40 -5.00 2.85 -0.73
CA HIS A 40 -4.44 3.83 0.21
C HIS A 40 -4.53 3.27 1.62
N ILE A 41 -3.38 3.13 2.27
CA ILE A 41 -3.27 2.53 3.61
C ILE A 41 -2.35 3.35 4.50
N ASP A 42 -2.47 3.14 5.81
CA ASP A 42 -1.55 3.70 6.79
C ASP A 42 -0.32 2.79 7.00
N VAL A 43 0.76 3.36 7.53
CA VAL A 43 1.94 2.58 7.94
C VAL A 43 1.53 1.58 9.02
N GLY A 44 1.93 0.32 8.85
CA GLY A 44 1.57 -0.79 9.74
C GLY A 44 0.31 -1.57 9.31
N ASP A 45 -0.43 -1.09 8.32
CA ASP A 45 -1.56 -1.84 7.76
C ASP A 45 -1.11 -3.07 6.98
N THR A 46 -2.02 -4.00 6.80
CA THR A 46 -1.80 -5.26 6.08
C THR A 46 -2.74 -5.36 4.88
N ILE A 47 -2.23 -5.86 3.76
CA ILE A 47 -3.07 -6.30 2.64
C ILE A 47 -3.00 -7.82 2.54
N GLU A 48 -4.16 -8.42 2.35
CA GLU A 48 -4.35 -9.84 2.10
C GLU A 48 -4.91 -10.04 0.70
N TRP A 49 -4.21 -10.83 -0.13
CA TRP A 49 -4.71 -11.28 -1.42
C TRP A 49 -5.28 -12.68 -1.27
N LEU A 50 -6.52 -12.86 -1.72
CA LEU A 50 -7.21 -14.14 -1.61
C LEU A 50 -6.65 -15.16 -2.63
N PRO A 51 -6.76 -16.47 -2.37
CA PRO A 51 -6.26 -17.48 -3.30
C PRO A 51 -6.94 -17.41 -4.67
N ASN A 52 -6.14 -17.56 -5.75
CA ASN A 52 -6.65 -17.68 -7.12
C ASN A 52 -5.72 -18.59 -7.95
N VAL A 53 -6.29 -19.46 -8.75
CA VAL A 53 -5.53 -20.45 -9.53
C VAL A 53 -4.75 -19.85 -10.70
N ASP A 54 -5.22 -18.73 -11.25
CA ASP A 54 -4.69 -18.11 -12.46
C ASP A 54 -3.85 -16.86 -12.17
N HIS A 55 -3.86 -16.38 -10.93
CA HIS A 55 -3.26 -15.10 -10.56
C HIS A 55 -2.34 -15.22 -9.33
N ASN A 56 -1.38 -14.31 -9.28
CA ASN A 56 -0.46 -14.14 -8.17
C ASN A 56 -0.10 -12.66 -7.96
N VAL A 57 0.77 -12.39 -6.98
CA VAL A 57 1.29 -11.06 -6.65
C VAL A 57 2.80 -11.07 -6.69
N GLU A 58 3.40 -10.21 -7.50
CA GLU A 58 4.83 -9.98 -7.57
C GLU A 58 5.11 -8.48 -7.52
N PHE A 59 5.86 -8.03 -6.52
CA PHE A 59 6.24 -6.63 -6.38
C PHE A 59 7.36 -6.29 -7.37
N LEU A 60 7.16 -5.22 -8.13
CA LEU A 60 8.11 -4.69 -9.10
C LEU A 60 8.88 -3.49 -8.57
N GLY A 61 8.34 -2.79 -7.56
CA GLY A 61 8.96 -1.64 -6.95
C GLY A 61 8.33 -1.26 -5.62
N GLY A 62 9.08 -0.51 -4.83
CA GLY A 62 8.69 -0.02 -3.52
C GLY A 62 9.66 1.02 -2.99
N PRO A 63 9.45 1.54 -1.76
CA PRO A 63 10.35 2.52 -1.14
C PRO A 63 11.78 2.01 -0.96
N ASN A 64 11.96 0.70 -0.82
CA ASN A 64 13.25 0.04 -0.80
C ASN A 64 13.31 -1.03 -1.88
N MET A 65 13.92 -0.70 -3.02
CA MET A 65 14.04 -1.61 -4.17
C MET A 65 14.88 -2.87 -3.90
N ASN A 66 15.72 -2.85 -2.86
CA ASN A 66 16.55 -3.99 -2.48
C ASN A 66 15.86 -4.96 -1.51
N SER A 67 14.68 -4.61 -1.04
CA SER A 67 13.93 -5.39 -0.05
C SER A 67 12.43 -5.31 -0.35
N LEU A 68 12.03 -5.87 -1.49
CA LEU A 68 10.62 -6.01 -1.85
C LEU A 68 10.03 -7.26 -1.19
N PRO A 69 8.70 -7.27 -0.92
CA PRO A 69 8.03 -8.49 -0.47
C PRO A 69 8.24 -9.65 -1.46
N GLU A 70 8.34 -10.85 -0.93
CA GLU A 70 8.50 -12.06 -1.76
C GLU A 70 7.26 -12.26 -2.65
N LYS A 71 7.50 -12.83 -3.84
CA LYS A 71 6.43 -13.17 -4.76
C LYS A 71 5.52 -14.25 -4.17
N SER A 72 4.19 -14.09 -4.31
CA SER A 72 3.24 -15.13 -3.92
C SER A 72 3.25 -16.33 -4.87
N GLY A 73 2.81 -17.47 -4.35
CA GLY A 73 2.41 -18.59 -5.21
C GLY A 73 1.06 -18.37 -5.86
N PHE A 74 0.70 -19.25 -6.81
CA PHE A 74 -0.66 -19.40 -7.32
C PHE A 74 -1.51 -20.18 -6.31
N ASN A 75 -2.81 -19.93 -6.30
CA ASN A 75 -3.78 -20.58 -5.43
C ASN A 75 -3.37 -20.59 -3.95
N SER A 76 -2.71 -19.55 -3.50
CA SER A 76 -2.26 -19.39 -2.13
C SER A 76 -2.74 -18.08 -1.52
N PHE A 77 -3.09 -18.15 -0.25
CA PHE A 77 -3.34 -16.96 0.55
C PHE A 77 -2.02 -16.20 0.74
N TYR A 78 -2.03 -14.91 0.44
CA TYR A 78 -0.83 -14.08 0.53
C TYR A 78 -1.11 -12.79 1.29
N LYS A 79 -0.25 -12.42 2.20
CA LYS A 79 -0.37 -11.17 2.95
C LYS A 79 0.95 -10.45 3.11
N VAL A 80 0.90 -9.14 3.12
CA VAL A 80 2.04 -8.25 3.36
C VAL A 80 1.64 -7.19 4.37
N ASN A 81 2.49 -6.99 5.38
CA ASN A 81 2.43 -5.84 6.28
C ASN A 81 3.31 -4.73 5.71
N PHE A 82 2.82 -3.49 5.73
CA PHE A 82 3.49 -2.34 5.11
C PHE A 82 4.02 -1.38 6.18
N ASP A 83 5.26 -1.57 6.58
CA ASP A 83 5.93 -0.77 7.63
C ASP A 83 6.65 0.46 7.09
N LEU A 84 6.91 0.53 5.78
CA LEU A 84 7.60 1.65 5.15
C LEU A 84 6.65 2.50 4.32
N PRO A 85 6.58 3.82 4.56
CA PRO A 85 5.77 4.72 3.73
C PRO A 85 6.33 4.84 2.31
N GLY A 86 5.45 5.01 1.34
CA GLY A 86 5.80 5.18 -0.07
C GLY A 86 4.86 4.44 -1.01
N VAL A 87 5.22 4.43 -2.28
CA VAL A 87 4.47 3.78 -3.36
C VAL A 87 5.06 2.41 -3.65
N TYR A 88 4.20 1.40 -3.66
CA TYR A 88 4.54 0.05 -4.09
C TYR A 88 3.80 -0.26 -5.38
N LEU A 89 4.51 -0.82 -6.36
CA LEU A 89 3.95 -1.36 -7.60
C LEU A 89 4.05 -2.87 -7.58
N TYR A 90 2.95 -3.55 -7.89
CA TYR A 90 2.93 -5.00 -8.06
C TYR A 90 2.12 -5.39 -9.30
N HIS A 91 2.32 -6.61 -9.78
CA HIS A 91 1.61 -7.17 -10.92
C HIS A 91 1.29 -8.66 -10.70
N CYS A 92 0.47 -9.21 -11.58
CA CYS A 92 0.33 -10.64 -11.77
C CYS A 92 1.41 -11.11 -12.77
N THR A 93 2.21 -12.13 -12.43
CA THR A 93 3.32 -12.58 -13.28
C THR A 93 2.86 -12.92 -14.72
N PRO A 94 1.81 -13.72 -14.97
CA PRO A 94 1.38 -14.04 -16.33
C PRO A 94 0.64 -12.88 -17.04
N HIS A 95 -0.01 -11.96 -16.32
CA HIS A 95 -0.90 -10.95 -16.90
C HIS A 95 -0.37 -9.51 -16.79
N GLY A 96 0.75 -9.30 -16.14
CA GLY A 96 1.34 -7.98 -15.92
C GLY A 96 1.62 -7.22 -17.21
N ASN A 97 2.13 -7.89 -18.25
CA ASN A 97 2.36 -7.27 -19.57
C ASN A 97 1.09 -6.84 -20.29
N MET A 98 -0.06 -7.39 -19.90
CA MET A 98 -1.39 -7.00 -20.40
C MET A 98 -2.05 -5.93 -19.53
N GLY A 99 -1.37 -5.46 -18.49
CA GLY A 99 -1.81 -4.37 -17.65
C GLY A 99 -2.42 -4.77 -16.30
N MET A 100 -2.28 -6.04 -15.86
CA MET A 100 -2.72 -6.44 -14.52
C MET A 100 -1.74 -5.94 -13.47
N LEU A 101 -1.93 -4.70 -13.06
CA LEU A 101 -1.11 -3.96 -12.09
C LEU A 101 -1.92 -3.53 -10.87
N GLY A 102 -1.22 -3.31 -9.77
CA GLY A 102 -1.77 -2.67 -8.59
C GLY A 102 -0.77 -1.72 -7.93
N LEU A 103 -1.29 -0.65 -7.32
CA LEU A 103 -0.53 0.29 -6.51
C LEU A 103 -0.98 0.23 -5.05
N VAL A 104 -0.01 0.30 -4.14
CA VAL A 104 -0.26 0.55 -2.72
C VAL A 104 0.42 1.85 -2.35
N ILE A 105 -0.35 2.79 -1.83
CA ILE A 105 0.15 4.08 -1.32
C ILE A 105 0.12 4.02 0.20
N VAL A 106 1.30 3.95 0.81
CA VAL A 106 1.45 3.81 2.25
C VAL A 106 1.76 5.15 2.90
N GLY A 107 0.97 5.54 3.89
CA GLY A 107 1.17 6.76 4.65
C GLY A 107 1.03 8.04 3.82
N ASN A 108 0.24 7.98 2.76
CA ASN A 108 0.07 9.11 1.83
C ASN A 108 1.41 9.69 1.32
N ASN A 109 2.37 8.85 1.05
CA ASN A 109 3.73 9.25 0.72
C ASN A 109 4.10 8.83 -0.70
N PHE A 110 4.52 9.80 -1.53
CA PHE A 110 4.88 9.63 -2.93
C PHE A 110 6.37 9.87 -3.21
N HIS A 111 7.24 9.86 -2.18
CA HIS A 111 8.64 10.25 -2.30
C HIS A 111 9.43 9.42 -3.34
N ASN A 112 9.06 8.16 -3.56
CA ASN A 112 9.68 7.24 -4.50
C ASN A 112 8.91 7.09 -5.82
N LEU A 113 7.89 7.90 -6.08
CA LEU A 113 7.04 7.78 -7.28
C LEU A 113 7.85 7.82 -8.59
N LYS A 114 8.85 8.70 -8.66
CA LYS A 114 9.73 8.80 -9.84
C LYS A 114 10.51 7.52 -10.13
N ASP A 115 10.83 6.73 -9.12
CA ASP A 115 11.51 5.45 -9.32
C ASP A 115 10.53 4.36 -9.79
N ILE A 116 9.29 4.39 -9.29
CA ILE A 116 8.21 3.56 -9.81
C ILE A 116 7.94 3.85 -11.29
N GLU A 117 7.89 5.12 -11.69
CA GLU A 117 7.69 5.52 -13.08
C GLU A 117 8.79 5.06 -14.05
N LYS A 118 10.01 4.83 -13.56
CA LYS A 118 11.16 4.35 -14.36
C LYS A 118 11.17 2.83 -14.57
N ILE A 119 10.34 2.08 -13.87
CA ILE A 119 10.28 0.62 -14.02
C ILE A 119 9.94 0.27 -15.48
N LYS A 120 10.69 -0.66 -16.05
CA LYS A 120 10.49 -1.11 -17.42
C LYS A 120 9.25 -2.00 -17.48
N LEU A 121 8.26 -1.57 -18.22
CA LEU A 121 7.00 -2.26 -18.44
C LEU A 121 6.71 -2.36 -19.94
N SER A 122 5.79 -3.24 -20.33
CA SER A 122 5.22 -3.23 -21.68
C SER A 122 4.48 -1.90 -21.94
N PRO A 123 4.25 -1.49 -23.19
CA PRO A 123 3.51 -0.28 -23.51
C PRO A 123 2.10 -0.27 -22.89
N VAL A 124 1.42 -1.41 -22.86
CA VAL A 124 0.09 -1.56 -22.26
C VAL A 124 0.17 -1.36 -20.75
N ALA A 125 1.07 -2.08 -20.08
CA ALA A 125 1.27 -1.96 -18.63
C ALA A 125 1.71 -0.53 -18.23
N LYS A 126 2.52 0.14 -19.05
CA LYS A 126 2.93 1.53 -18.81
C LYS A 126 1.74 2.49 -18.83
N SER A 127 0.86 2.33 -19.82
CA SER A 127 -0.37 3.14 -19.92
C SER A 127 -1.30 2.91 -18.71
N VAL A 128 -1.42 1.66 -18.24
CA VAL A 128 -2.19 1.35 -17.05
C VAL A 128 -1.55 1.98 -15.80
N LEU A 129 -0.21 1.86 -15.64
CA LEU A 129 0.49 2.50 -14.52
C LEU A 129 0.24 4.01 -14.46
N GLU A 130 0.31 4.71 -15.60
CA GLU A 130 0.04 6.16 -15.67
C GLU A 130 -1.39 6.50 -15.21
N LYS A 131 -2.37 5.67 -15.60
CA LYS A 131 -3.76 5.81 -15.14
C LYS A 131 -3.86 5.62 -13.62
N LEU A 132 -3.27 4.57 -13.07
CA LEU A 132 -3.31 4.27 -11.63
C LEU A 132 -2.61 5.37 -10.80
N ILE A 133 -1.49 5.91 -11.28
CA ILE A 133 -0.80 7.03 -10.64
C ILE A 133 -1.72 8.26 -10.59
N LYS A 134 -2.35 8.60 -11.71
CA LYS A 134 -3.29 9.73 -11.76
C LYS A 134 -4.46 9.53 -10.80
N GLU A 135 -5.01 8.34 -10.73
CA GLU A 135 -6.08 7.98 -9.80
C GLU A 135 -5.62 8.12 -8.35
N SER A 136 -4.44 7.57 -8.02
CA SER A 136 -3.88 7.62 -6.66
C SER A 136 -3.69 9.05 -6.14
N GLN A 137 -3.37 9.99 -7.03
CA GLN A 137 -3.19 11.42 -6.68
C GLN A 137 -4.49 12.20 -6.63
N SER A 138 -5.53 11.79 -7.36
CA SER A 138 -6.81 12.52 -7.43
C SER A 138 -7.64 12.38 -6.16
N ASN A 139 -7.49 11.30 -5.41
CA ASN A 139 -8.24 11.03 -4.18
C ASN A 139 -7.80 11.90 -3.00
N PHE A 140 -6.75 12.72 -3.15
CA PHE A 140 -6.26 13.65 -2.12
C PHE A 140 -6.85 15.05 -2.20
N ASN A 141 -7.56 15.39 -3.28
CA ASN A 141 -8.12 16.73 -3.50
C ASN A 141 -9.60 16.84 -3.13
N LYS A 142 -10.13 15.91 -2.32
CA LYS A 142 -11.52 15.95 -1.85
C LYS A 142 -11.61 16.12 -0.35
#